data_aa24390490b6baad3933e0a240614614
#
_entry.id   aa24390490b6baad3933e0a240614614
#
_cell.length_a   1.000
_cell.length_b   1.000
_cell.length_c   1.000
_cell.angle_alpha   90.00
_cell.angle_beta   90.00
_cell.angle_gamma   90.00
#
_symmetry.space_group_name_H-M   'P 1'
#
loop_
_entity.id
_entity.type
_entity.pdbx_description
1 polymer ?
#
loop_
_entity_poly.entity_id
_entity_poly.type
_entity_poly.pdbx_seq_one_letter_code
_entity_poly.pdbx_strand_id
1 'polypeptide(L)'
;MLPGTDALGVKIRGGTAKLEFKLRARPPEPLPLPAEIRGELEQWQRWSLSRPALCRLLPRLGLPRERWRTVRKERRLVTLPYGGRSEAGARVEITALEVDGSRWSTVGFESYGPDPDLVPALRTAAERFFASLADDLPGGLAAERSCGYPGWLATL
;
A
#
# COMPACT_ATOMS: atom_id res chain seq x y z
N MET A 1 1.26 -10.13 9.24
CA MET A 1 0.34 -10.03 8.11
C MET A 1 0.19 -11.42 7.51
N LEU A 2 -0.99 -11.83 7.10
CA LEU A 2 -1.23 -13.11 6.43
C LEU A 2 -1.08 -12.87 4.93
N PRO A 3 -0.15 -13.55 4.23
CA PRO A 3 -0.14 -13.58 2.77
C PRO A 3 -1.43 -14.27 2.30
N GLY A 4 -2.17 -13.57 1.47
CA GLY A 4 -3.38 -14.09 0.86
C GLY A 4 -3.19 -14.23 -0.64
N THR A 5 -4.23 -13.98 -1.36
CA THR A 5 -4.15 -13.70 -2.79
C THR A 5 -3.68 -12.25 -2.98
N ASP A 6 -3.27 -11.90 -4.17
CA ASP A 6 -2.95 -10.52 -4.55
C ASP A 6 -4.11 -9.54 -4.31
N ALA A 7 -5.34 -10.05 -4.24
CA ALA A 7 -6.56 -9.28 -4.03
C ALA A 7 -7.04 -9.18 -2.57
N LEU A 8 -6.49 -9.97 -1.64
CA LEU A 8 -6.93 -9.98 -0.24
C LEU A 8 -5.75 -9.87 0.71
N GLY A 9 -5.78 -8.86 1.57
CA GLY A 9 -4.82 -8.69 2.66
C GLY A 9 -5.49 -8.76 4.02
N VAL A 10 -4.92 -9.55 4.92
CA VAL A 10 -5.35 -9.63 6.32
C VAL A 10 -4.18 -9.28 7.22
N LYS A 11 -4.37 -8.35 8.14
CA LYS A 11 -3.31 -8.00 9.10
C LYS A 11 -3.84 -7.75 10.50
N ILE A 12 -3.01 -8.10 11.46
CA ILE A 12 -3.18 -7.71 12.87
C ILE A 12 -2.16 -6.60 13.14
N ARG A 13 -2.62 -5.47 13.64
CA ARG A 13 -1.70 -4.40 14.08
C ARG A 13 -1.15 -4.73 15.45
N GLY A 14 0.16 -4.80 15.54
CA GLY A 14 0.86 -4.91 16.83
C GLY A 14 0.49 -3.75 17.74
N GLY A 15 0.30 -4.04 19.03
CA GLY A 15 0.01 -3.04 20.06
C GLY A 15 -1.44 -2.57 20.16
N THR A 16 -2.26 -2.68 19.12
CA THR A 16 -3.65 -2.14 19.13
C THR A 16 -4.73 -3.22 19.09
N ALA A 17 -4.35 -4.49 18.98
CA ALA A 17 -5.28 -5.62 18.81
C ALA A 17 -6.37 -5.35 17.76
N LYS A 18 -6.00 -4.70 16.67
CA LYS A 18 -6.85 -4.32 15.56
C LYS A 18 -6.63 -5.25 14.39
N LEU A 19 -7.72 -5.88 13.94
CA LEU A 19 -7.74 -6.69 12.74
C LEU A 19 -8.17 -5.83 11.56
N GLU A 20 -7.40 -5.83 10.50
CA GLU A 20 -7.72 -5.13 9.27
C GLU A 20 -7.77 -6.09 8.10
N PHE A 21 -8.78 -5.90 7.26
CA PHE A 21 -8.97 -6.57 5.97
C PHE A 21 -8.88 -5.54 4.87
N LYS A 22 -8.20 -5.89 3.79
CA LYS A 22 -8.22 -5.14 2.53
C LYS A 22 -8.62 -6.08 1.42
N LEU A 23 -9.60 -5.67 0.63
CA LEU A 23 -10.03 -6.38 -0.58
C LEU A 23 -9.89 -5.44 -1.77
N ARG A 24 -9.22 -5.90 -2.82
CA ARG A 24 -9.15 -5.17 -4.08
C ARG A 24 -10.52 -5.21 -4.77
N ALA A 25 -11.06 -4.02 -5.05
CA ALA A 25 -12.45 -3.89 -5.54
C ALA A 25 -12.59 -4.25 -7.02
N ARG A 26 -11.49 -4.11 -7.80
CA ARG A 26 -11.43 -4.41 -9.24
C ARG A 26 -10.01 -4.77 -9.66
N PRO A 27 -9.82 -5.37 -10.85
CA PRO A 27 -8.49 -5.63 -11.40
C PRO A 27 -7.62 -4.36 -11.44
N PRO A 28 -6.28 -4.48 -11.30
CA PRO A 28 -5.39 -3.35 -11.47
C PRO A 28 -5.48 -2.76 -12.88
N GLU A 29 -5.29 -1.46 -12.98
CA GLU A 29 -5.26 -0.73 -14.24
C GLU A 29 -3.88 -0.08 -14.42
N PRO A 30 -3.27 -0.11 -15.62
CA PRO A 30 -2.01 0.56 -15.88
C PRO A 30 -2.12 2.07 -15.60
N LEU A 31 -1.15 2.62 -14.90
CA LEU A 31 -1.01 4.06 -14.68
C LEU A 31 0.31 4.52 -15.32
N PRO A 32 0.29 5.00 -16.57
CA PRO A 32 1.47 5.59 -17.17
C PRO A 32 1.80 6.93 -16.50
N LEU A 33 3.07 7.12 -16.18
CA LEU A 33 3.63 8.32 -15.56
C LEU A 33 4.76 8.88 -16.45
N PRO A 34 5.19 10.13 -16.25
CA PRO A 34 6.35 10.69 -16.97
C PRO A 34 7.62 9.87 -16.79
N ALA A 35 8.62 10.10 -17.67
CA ALA A 35 9.95 9.47 -17.62
C ALA A 35 9.90 7.92 -17.69
N GLU A 36 8.96 7.38 -18.48
CA GLU A 36 8.78 5.93 -18.69
C GLU A 36 8.47 5.13 -17.42
N ILE A 37 8.14 5.83 -16.33
CA ILE A 37 7.71 5.18 -15.10
C ILE A 37 6.31 4.61 -15.31
N ARG A 38 6.13 3.37 -14.92
CA ARG A 38 4.84 2.69 -15.00
C ARG A 38 4.45 2.17 -13.63
N GLY A 39 3.21 2.41 -13.25
CA GLY A 39 2.62 1.91 -12.03
C GLY A 39 1.31 1.20 -12.30
N GLU A 40 0.79 0.54 -11.31
CA GLU A 40 -0.56 -0.02 -11.31
C GLU A 40 -1.47 0.77 -10.37
N LEU A 41 -2.63 1.14 -10.89
CA LEU A 41 -3.70 1.75 -10.11
C LEU A 41 -4.56 0.64 -9.52
N GLU A 42 -4.63 0.59 -8.21
CA GLU A 42 -5.46 -0.37 -7.49
C GLU A 42 -6.51 0.36 -6.65
N GLN A 43 -7.73 -0.15 -6.62
CA GLN A 43 -8.78 0.32 -5.74
C GLN A 43 -9.03 -0.71 -4.63
N TRP A 44 -8.91 -0.24 -3.37
CA TRP A 44 -9.03 -1.09 -2.20
C TRP A 44 -10.16 -0.67 -1.29
N GLN A 45 -10.94 -1.63 -0.85
CA GLN A 45 -11.86 -1.48 0.27
C GLN A 45 -11.17 -1.97 1.54
N ARG A 46 -11.38 -1.27 2.65
CA ARG A 46 -10.75 -1.58 3.93
C ARG A 46 -11.77 -1.64 5.04
N TRP A 47 -11.72 -2.70 5.80
CA TRP A 47 -12.48 -2.85 7.05
C TRP A 47 -11.52 -3.02 8.22
N SER A 48 -11.93 -2.54 9.38
CA SER A 48 -11.16 -2.63 10.61
C SER A 48 -12.06 -3.05 11.75
N LEU A 49 -11.64 -4.05 12.50
CA LEU A 49 -12.33 -4.55 13.68
C LEU A 49 -11.43 -4.40 14.90
N SER A 50 -11.90 -3.65 15.89
CA SER A 50 -11.22 -3.53 17.19
C SER A 50 -11.80 -4.57 18.16
N ARG A 51 -11.33 -5.80 18.06
CA ARG A 51 -11.76 -6.95 18.87
C ARG A 51 -10.54 -7.69 19.44
N PRO A 52 -10.04 -7.30 20.61
CA PRO A 52 -8.85 -7.89 21.23
C PRO A 52 -8.94 -9.42 21.39
N ALA A 53 -10.11 -9.94 21.74
CA ALA A 53 -10.32 -11.38 21.85
C ALA A 53 -10.16 -12.11 20.52
N LEU A 54 -10.72 -11.56 19.44
CA LEU A 54 -10.61 -12.14 18.10
C LEU A 54 -9.16 -12.11 17.58
N CYS A 55 -8.44 -11.02 17.80
CA CYS A 55 -7.03 -10.92 17.41
C CYS A 55 -6.14 -11.94 18.12
N ARG A 56 -6.49 -12.33 19.37
CA ARG A 56 -5.80 -13.40 20.11
C ARG A 56 -6.19 -14.80 19.66
N LEU A 57 -7.41 -14.97 19.18
CA LEU A 57 -7.95 -16.27 18.72
C LEU A 57 -7.52 -16.60 17.29
N LEU A 58 -7.43 -15.62 16.40
CA LEU A 58 -7.12 -15.83 14.98
C LEU A 58 -5.88 -16.71 14.72
N PRO A 59 -4.73 -16.48 15.41
CA PRO A 59 -3.58 -17.36 15.25
C PRO A 59 -3.82 -18.78 15.78
N ARG A 60 -4.88 -19.00 16.57
CA ARG A 60 -5.25 -20.29 17.18
C ARG A 60 -6.34 -21.03 16.39
N LEU A 61 -7.01 -20.36 15.47
CA LEU A 61 -8.12 -20.93 14.66
C LEU A 61 -7.63 -21.74 13.45
N GLY A 62 -6.50 -22.41 13.59
CA GLY A 62 -6.02 -23.37 12.57
C GLY A 62 -5.40 -22.71 11.33
N LEU A 63 -5.22 -21.39 11.33
CA LEU A 63 -4.36 -20.77 10.34
C LEU A 63 -2.91 -21.07 10.74
N PRO A 64 -2.14 -21.79 9.92
CA PRO A 64 -0.77 -22.12 10.23
C PRO A 64 0.01 -20.86 10.60
N ARG A 65 0.72 -20.89 11.73
CA ARG A 65 1.54 -19.74 12.18
C ARG A 65 2.59 -19.36 11.14
N GLU A 66 3.05 -20.34 10.39
CA GLU A 66 4.00 -20.18 9.29
C GLU A 66 3.49 -19.28 8.16
N ARG A 67 2.18 -19.13 8.03
CA ARG A 67 1.58 -18.21 7.05
C ARG A 67 1.53 -16.76 7.50
N TRP A 68 1.82 -16.45 8.77
CA TRP A 68 1.83 -15.09 9.26
C TRP A 68 3.23 -14.49 9.15
N ARG A 69 3.38 -13.48 8.33
CA ARG A 69 4.62 -12.71 8.21
C ARG A 69 4.62 -11.51 9.16
N THR A 70 5.72 -11.32 9.86
CA THR A 70 5.94 -10.10 10.64
C THR A 70 6.56 -9.05 9.74
N VAL A 71 5.85 -7.92 9.57
CA VAL A 71 6.31 -6.80 8.77
C VAL A 71 6.55 -5.61 9.68
N ARG A 72 7.80 -5.19 9.81
CA ARG A 72 8.18 -3.93 10.45
C ARG A 72 8.20 -2.84 9.40
N LYS A 73 7.69 -1.65 9.77
CA LYS A 73 7.57 -0.52 8.85
C LYS A 73 8.02 0.76 9.51
N GLU A 74 8.91 1.47 8.84
CA GLU A 74 9.20 2.86 9.13
C GLU A 74 8.75 3.71 7.94
N ARG A 75 7.87 4.68 8.18
CA ARG A 75 7.20 5.44 7.13
C ARG A 75 7.45 6.93 7.25
N ARG A 76 7.72 7.55 6.09
CA ARG A 76 7.59 8.99 5.89
C ARG A 76 6.40 9.25 4.97
N LEU A 77 5.55 10.17 5.36
CA LEU A 77 4.29 10.45 4.68
C LEU A 77 4.15 11.94 4.42
N VAL A 78 3.87 12.30 3.19
CA VAL A 78 3.53 13.67 2.78
C VAL A 78 2.11 13.66 2.24
N THR A 79 1.29 14.62 2.69
CA THR A 79 -0.08 14.80 2.18
C THR A 79 -0.09 16.00 1.26
N LEU A 80 -0.60 15.80 0.05
CA LEU A 80 -0.73 16.80 -1.00
C LEU A 80 -2.21 17.04 -1.29
N PRO A 81 -2.78 18.20 -0.91
CA PRO A 81 -4.14 18.58 -1.27
C PRO A 81 -4.32 18.69 -2.79
N TYR A 82 -5.49 18.35 -3.30
CA TYR A 82 -5.85 18.46 -4.71
C TYR A 82 -6.85 19.60 -4.93
N GLY A 83 -6.59 20.45 -5.94
CA GLY A 83 -7.45 21.58 -6.26
C GLY A 83 -7.59 22.60 -5.12
N GLY A 84 -6.60 22.71 -4.22
CA GLY A 84 -6.64 23.61 -3.07
C GLY A 84 -7.59 23.18 -1.94
N ARG A 85 -8.16 21.99 -2.01
CA ARG A 85 -9.13 21.44 -1.03
C ARG A 85 -8.44 20.46 -0.09
N SER A 86 -8.74 20.55 1.20
CA SER A 86 -8.21 19.63 2.20
C SER A 86 -8.92 18.28 2.22
N GLU A 87 -10.15 18.22 1.74
CA GLU A 87 -11.00 17.03 1.69
C GLU A 87 -10.68 16.10 0.52
N ALA A 88 -9.87 16.55 -0.45
CA ALA A 88 -9.39 15.75 -1.57
C ALA A 88 -7.87 15.89 -1.75
N GLY A 89 -7.21 14.82 -2.13
CA GLY A 89 -5.77 14.85 -2.37
C GLY A 89 -5.13 13.47 -2.47
N ALA A 90 -3.82 13.45 -2.36
CA ALA A 90 -3.06 12.23 -2.31
C ALA A 90 -2.00 12.26 -1.20
N ARG A 91 -1.62 11.09 -0.73
CA ARG A 91 -0.50 10.86 0.17
C ARG A 91 0.61 10.15 -0.57
N VAL A 92 1.81 10.67 -0.44
CA VAL A 92 3.03 10.01 -0.88
C VAL A 92 3.65 9.34 0.33
N GLU A 93 3.87 8.05 0.26
CA GLU A 93 4.45 7.23 1.32
C GLU A 93 5.79 6.65 0.87
N ILE A 94 6.87 6.96 1.58
CA ILE A 94 8.16 6.28 1.46
C ILE A 94 8.30 5.40 2.67
N THR A 95 8.50 4.10 2.47
CA THR A 95 8.52 3.13 3.56
C THR A 95 9.76 2.25 3.49
N ALA A 96 10.52 2.21 4.58
CA ALA A 96 11.47 1.13 4.85
C ALA A 96 10.72 -0.04 5.48
N LEU A 97 10.97 -1.23 4.96
CA LEU A 97 10.33 -2.48 5.37
C LEU A 97 11.38 -3.49 5.82
N GLU A 98 11.03 -4.25 6.85
CA GLU A 98 11.76 -5.46 7.23
C GLU A 98 10.77 -6.62 7.32
N VAL A 99 11.04 -7.68 6.55
CA VAL A 99 10.27 -8.91 6.52
C VAL A 99 11.22 -10.09 6.53
N ASP A 100 11.09 -10.98 7.52
CA ASP A 100 11.90 -12.18 7.66
C ASP A 100 13.43 -11.92 7.56
N GLY A 101 13.89 -10.79 8.14
CA GLY A 101 15.30 -10.36 8.12
C GLY A 101 15.74 -9.65 6.85
N SER A 102 14.96 -9.63 5.80
CA SER A 102 15.24 -8.91 4.57
C SER A 102 14.72 -7.48 4.63
N ARG A 103 15.49 -6.54 4.06
CA ARG A 103 15.13 -5.10 4.01
C ARG A 103 14.69 -4.70 2.61
N TRP A 104 13.65 -3.89 2.57
CA TRP A 104 13.03 -3.41 1.36
C TRP A 104 12.70 -1.92 1.49
N SER A 105 12.62 -1.23 0.36
CA SER A 105 12.09 0.13 0.29
C SER A 105 10.94 0.17 -0.70
N THR A 106 9.90 0.92 -0.35
CA THR A 106 8.75 1.12 -1.25
C THR A 106 8.38 2.59 -1.32
N VAL A 107 7.88 2.98 -2.49
CA VAL A 107 7.18 4.24 -2.71
C VAL A 107 5.75 3.90 -3.02
N GLY A 108 4.80 4.55 -2.36
CA GLY A 108 3.38 4.35 -2.56
C GLY A 108 2.63 5.68 -2.66
N PHE A 109 1.54 5.65 -3.39
CA PHE A 109 0.62 6.78 -3.53
C PHE A 109 -0.77 6.31 -3.13
N GLU A 110 -1.48 7.09 -2.31
CA GLU A 110 -2.84 6.80 -1.89
C GLU A 110 -3.67 8.08 -2.01
N SER A 111 -4.66 8.10 -2.91
CA SER A 111 -5.59 9.21 -3.01
C SER A 111 -6.76 9.08 -2.03
N TYR A 112 -7.34 10.21 -1.68
CA TYR A 112 -8.53 10.32 -0.83
C TYR A 112 -9.41 11.46 -1.34
N GLY A 113 -10.70 11.37 -1.06
CA GLY A 113 -11.69 12.35 -1.47
C GLY A 113 -12.84 11.75 -2.27
N PRO A 114 -13.64 12.57 -2.95
CA PRO A 114 -14.70 12.13 -3.85
C PRO A 114 -14.14 11.34 -5.04
N ASP A 115 -14.89 10.36 -5.52
CA ASP A 115 -14.47 9.46 -6.62
C ASP A 115 -13.90 10.18 -7.86
N PRO A 116 -14.47 11.28 -8.37
CA PRO A 116 -13.93 11.97 -9.55
C PRO A 116 -12.52 12.53 -9.35
N ASP A 117 -12.14 12.84 -8.11
CA ASP A 117 -10.85 13.45 -7.78
C ASP A 117 -9.75 12.41 -7.52
N LEU A 118 -10.08 11.15 -7.25
CA LEU A 118 -9.13 10.13 -6.77
C LEU A 118 -7.98 9.89 -7.77
N VAL A 119 -8.29 9.59 -9.01
CA VAL A 119 -7.28 9.29 -10.03
C VAL A 119 -6.48 10.54 -10.42
N PRO A 120 -7.12 11.71 -10.69
CA PRO A 120 -6.39 12.96 -10.96
C PRO A 120 -5.46 13.38 -9.82
N ALA A 121 -5.91 13.29 -8.57
CA ALA A 121 -5.09 13.64 -7.40
C ALA A 121 -3.88 12.72 -7.26
N LEU A 122 -4.08 11.40 -7.44
CA LEU A 122 -3.01 10.41 -7.37
C LEU A 122 -1.98 10.64 -8.48
N ARG A 123 -2.43 10.84 -9.72
CA ARG A 123 -1.57 11.14 -10.88
C ARG A 123 -0.74 12.39 -10.62
N THR A 124 -1.37 13.49 -10.23
CA THR A 124 -0.69 14.76 -9.95
C THR A 124 0.38 14.61 -8.87
N ALA A 125 0.09 13.85 -7.81
CA ALA A 125 1.04 13.61 -6.73
C ALA A 125 2.24 12.77 -7.21
N ALA A 126 1.99 11.73 -7.99
CA ALA A 126 3.04 10.88 -8.55
C ALA A 126 3.92 11.66 -9.52
N GLU A 127 3.34 12.44 -10.43
CA GLU A 127 4.08 13.29 -11.38
C GLU A 127 4.99 14.30 -10.66
N ARG A 128 4.47 14.99 -9.64
CA ARG A 128 5.28 15.94 -8.85
C ARG A 128 6.42 15.25 -8.10
N PHE A 129 6.14 14.09 -7.51
CA PHE A 129 7.14 13.32 -6.78
C PHE A 129 8.28 12.89 -7.73
N PHE A 130 7.95 12.27 -8.85
CA PHE A 130 8.95 11.79 -9.79
C PHE A 130 9.69 12.92 -10.53
N ALA A 131 9.02 14.04 -10.81
CA ALA A 131 9.69 15.23 -11.34
C ALA A 131 10.74 15.79 -10.37
N SER A 132 10.51 15.67 -9.06
CA SER A 132 11.49 16.12 -8.04
C SER A 132 12.70 15.19 -7.90
N LEU A 133 12.66 13.99 -8.49
CA LEU A 133 13.70 12.97 -8.43
C LEU A 133 14.35 12.69 -9.80
N ALA A 134 14.11 13.55 -10.81
CA ALA A 134 14.45 13.26 -12.20
C ALA A 134 15.91 12.83 -12.41
N ASP A 135 16.84 13.37 -11.60
CA ASP A 135 18.28 13.08 -11.69
C ASP A 135 18.73 11.91 -10.78
N ASP A 136 17.89 11.50 -9.82
CA ASP A 136 18.23 10.53 -8.77
C ASP A 136 17.34 9.26 -8.80
N LEU A 137 16.55 9.07 -9.85
CA LEU A 137 15.68 7.90 -9.94
C LEU A 137 16.52 6.61 -10.06
N PRO A 138 16.43 5.72 -9.06
CA PRO A 138 17.07 4.42 -9.21
C PRO A 138 16.46 3.72 -10.41
N GLY A 139 17.27 3.32 -11.39
CA GLY A 139 16.83 2.46 -12.47
C GLY A 139 16.09 1.26 -11.89
N GLY A 140 14.81 1.07 -12.25
CA GLY A 140 14.08 -0.11 -11.79
C GLY A 140 12.71 0.12 -11.16
N LEU A 141 12.08 1.28 -11.34
CA LEU A 141 10.66 1.46 -11.05
C LEU A 141 9.80 0.93 -12.23
N ALA A 142 9.92 -0.34 -12.49
CA ALA A 142 9.19 -1.03 -13.55
C ALA A 142 7.78 -1.44 -13.08
N ALA A 143 6.83 -1.54 -14.01
CA ALA A 143 5.43 -1.90 -13.73
C ALA A 143 5.31 -3.25 -13.01
N GLU A 144 6.19 -4.21 -13.32
CA GLU A 144 6.21 -5.55 -12.73
C GLU A 144 6.52 -5.53 -11.22
N ARG A 145 7.07 -4.43 -10.72
CA ARG A 145 7.32 -4.19 -9.29
C ARG A 145 6.25 -3.33 -8.63
N SER A 146 5.26 -2.86 -9.40
CA SER A 146 4.14 -2.09 -8.89
C SER A 146 3.03 -3.02 -8.45
N CYS A 147 2.83 -3.16 -7.16
CA CYS A 147 1.75 -3.96 -6.59
C CYS A 147 1.40 -3.52 -5.18
N GLY A 148 0.21 -3.84 -4.75
CA GLY A 148 -0.18 -3.67 -3.35
C GLY A 148 0.56 -4.64 -2.42
N TYR A 149 0.63 -4.33 -1.14
CA TYR A 149 1.28 -5.18 -0.14
C TYR A 149 0.83 -6.65 -0.12
N PRO A 150 -0.47 -7.00 -0.34
CA PRO A 150 -0.87 -8.39 -0.40
C PRO A 150 -0.20 -9.16 -1.54
N GLY A 151 -0.16 -8.58 -2.73
CA GLY A 151 0.53 -9.17 -3.88
C GLY A 151 2.02 -9.33 -3.65
N TRP A 152 2.69 -8.26 -3.19
CA TRP A 152 4.11 -8.31 -2.87
C TRP A 152 4.46 -9.39 -1.84
N LEU A 153 3.69 -9.50 -0.74
CA LEU A 153 3.93 -10.52 0.28
C LEU A 153 3.70 -11.96 -0.21
N ALA A 154 2.89 -12.12 -1.25
CA ALA A 154 2.68 -13.43 -1.87
C ALA A 154 3.87 -13.87 -2.74
N THR A 155 4.78 -12.95 -3.10
CA THR A 155 6.00 -13.27 -3.88
C THR A 155 7.22 -13.60 -3.01
N LEU A 156 7.12 -13.40 -1.69
CA LEU A 156 8.16 -13.73 -0.71
C LEU A 156 7.99 -15.16 -0.16
#